data_7d613d528e5b43c60364293765901121
#
_entry.id   7d613d528e5b43c60364293765901121
#
_cell.length_a   1.000
_cell.length_b   1.000
_cell.length_c   1.000
_cell.angle_alpha   90.00
_cell.angle_beta   90.00
_cell.angle_gamma   90.00
#
_symmetry.space_group_name_H-M   'P 1'
#
loop_
_entity.id
_entity.type
_entity.pdbx_description
1 polymer ?
#
loop_
_entity_poly.entity_id
_entity_poly.type
_entity_poly.pdbx_seq_one_letter_code
_entity_poly.pdbx_strand_id
1 'polypeptide(L)'
;MDKEESRSLISKLIKDGIIVKPVQGTKEFFLNKSIESLQISKRIFEIAENETLKSYMWTITTAYYSMFFAATSLLAHFGHKIKSEIGIHKLTYHALVYYFLIADHKLQKQFIEEYKDLYENTEELLQTSEEKALEIVEHLKFEQTKRTKFTYEMGWTAEKQKAQTSLEREEEFVLEIRKLMKQ
;
A
#
# COMPACT_ATOMS: atom_id res chain seq x y z
N MET A 1 -15.89 -5.88 3.77
CA MET A 1 -15.55 -5.80 2.32
C MET A 1 -16.83 -5.80 1.51
N ASP A 2 -17.09 -4.74 0.78
CA ASP A 2 -18.33 -4.59 -0.02
C ASP A 2 -18.11 -5.12 -1.44
N LYS A 3 -18.58 -6.36 -1.68
CA LYS A 3 -18.49 -7.01 -2.99
C LYS A 3 -19.39 -6.34 -4.04
N GLU A 4 -20.55 -5.82 -3.62
CA GLU A 4 -21.49 -5.17 -4.51
C GLU A 4 -20.98 -3.80 -4.95
N GLU A 5 -20.38 -3.02 -4.04
CA GLU A 5 -19.70 -1.76 -4.39
C GLU A 5 -18.60 -2.02 -5.42
N SER A 6 -17.75 -3.02 -5.18
CA SER A 6 -16.65 -3.36 -6.11
C SER A 6 -17.18 -3.77 -7.48
N ARG A 7 -18.25 -4.58 -7.52
CA ARG A 7 -18.89 -5.01 -8.77
C ARG A 7 -19.46 -3.81 -9.55
N SER A 8 -20.22 -2.95 -8.88
CA SER A 8 -20.82 -1.76 -9.49
C SER A 8 -19.74 -0.82 -10.02
N LEU A 9 -18.74 -0.50 -9.19
CA LEU A 9 -17.66 0.41 -9.55
C LEU A 9 -16.84 -0.10 -10.74
N ILE A 10 -16.37 -1.34 -10.70
CA ILE A 10 -15.52 -1.88 -11.77
C ILE A 10 -16.31 -2.03 -13.07
N SER A 11 -17.59 -2.43 -13.01
CA SER A 11 -18.44 -2.49 -14.21
C SER A 11 -18.60 -1.11 -14.86
N LYS A 12 -18.71 -0.04 -14.05
CA LYS A 12 -18.74 1.34 -14.56
C LYS A 12 -17.40 1.71 -15.20
N LEU A 13 -16.27 1.45 -14.53
CA LEU A 13 -14.94 1.79 -15.06
C LEU A 13 -14.61 1.05 -16.37
N ILE A 14 -15.13 -0.16 -16.56
CA ILE A 14 -15.02 -0.89 -17.83
C ILE A 14 -15.80 -0.16 -18.93
N LYS A 15 -17.07 0.23 -18.66
CA LYS A 15 -17.92 0.96 -19.63
C LYS A 15 -17.31 2.32 -19.99
N ASP A 16 -16.74 3.01 -19.03
CA ASP A 16 -16.14 4.33 -19.19
C ASP A 16 -14.74 4.26 -19.86
N GLY A 17 -14.23 3.07 -20.20
CA GLY A 17 -12.93 2.88 -20.83
C GLY A 17 -11.74 3.22 -19.93
N ILE A 18 -11.94 3.22 -18.62
CA ILE A 18 -10.88 3.47 -17.61
C ILE A 18 -10.09 2.19 -17.34
N ILE A 19 -10.74 1.02 -17.44
CA ILE A 19 -10.04 -0.26 -17.42
C ILE A 19 -9.73 -0.65 -18.85
N VAL A 20 -8.43 -0.72 -19.17
CA VAL A 20 -7.89 -0.94 -20.52
C VAL A 20 -6.94 -2.12 -20.55
N LYS A 21 -6.59 -2.58 -21.76
CA LYS A 21 -5.49 -3.55 -21.90
C LYS A 21 -4.15 -2.90 -21.57
N PRO A 22 -3.29 -3.58 -20.80
CA PRO A 22 -1.95 -3.10 -20.53
C PRO A 22 -1.10 -3.09 -21.80
N VAL A 23 -0.15 -2.16 -21.90
CA VAL A 23 0.89 -2.21 -22.93
C VAL A 23 1.93 -3.28 -22.59
N GLN A 24 2.66 -3.75 -23.59
CA GLN A 24 3.74 -4.73 -23.41
C GLN A 24 4.75 -4.23 -22.38
N GLY A 25 5.21 -5.10 -21.48
CA GLY A 25 6.17 -4.77 -20.43
C GLY A 25 5.56 -4.20 -19.15
N THR A 26 4.26 -3.86 -19.13
CA THR A 26 3.59 -3.31 -17.94
C THR A 26 3.69 -4.24 -16.73
N LYS A 27 3.45 -5.53 -16.93
CA LYS A 27 3.51 -6.56 -15.90
C LYS A 27 4.90 -6.64 -15.27
N GLU A 28 5.91 -6.77 -16.11
CA GLU A 28 7.31 -6.89 -15.69
C GLU A 28 7.79 -5.63 -14.96
N PHE A 29 7.43 -4.47 -15.49
CA PHE A 29 7.77 -3.19 -14.85
C PHE A 29 7.25 -3.11 -13.41
N PHE A 30 5.97 -3.38 -13.21
CA PHE A 30 5.37 -3.30 -11.87
C PHE A 30 5.84 -4.43 -10.95
N LEU A 31 6.10 -5.63 -11.46
CA LEU A 31 6.68 -6.70 -10.66
C LEU A 31 8.08 -6.33 -10.15
N ASN A 32 8.92 -5.76 -11.01
CA ASN A 32 10.24 -5.32 -10.60
C ASN A 32 10.15 -4.18 -9.56
N LYS A 33 9.25 -3.22 -9.75
CA LYS A 33 9.01 -2.15 -8.76
C LYS A 33 8.53 -2.69 -7.42
N SER A 34 7.68 -3.71 -7.42
CA SER A 34 7.27 -4.40 -6.19
C SER A 34 8.47 -5.02 -5.46
N ILE A 35 9.31 -5.78 -6.18
CA ILE A 35 10.49 -6.43 -5.58
C ILE A 35 11.51 -5.40 -5.07
N GLU A 36 11.77 -4.33 -5.83
CA GLU A 36 12.62 -3.23 -5.39
C GLU A 36 12.09 -2.59 -4.10
N SER A 37 10.78 -2.29 -4.06
CA SER A 37 10.14 -1.71 -2.87
C SER A 37 10.22 -2.65 -1.66
N LEU A 38 10.03 -3.96 -1.85
CA LEU A 38 10.20 -4.98 -0.80
C LEU A 38 11.62 -4.97 -0.20
N GLN A 39 12.64 -4.81 -1.04
CA GLN A 39 14.03 -4.72 -0.56
C GLN A 39 14.30 -3.42 0.20
N ILE A 40 13.70 -2.32 -0.28
CA ILE A 40 13.83 -1.01 0.33
C ILE A 40 13.12 -0.96 1.70
N SER A 41 11.89 -1.49 1.80
CA SER A 41 11.14 -1.51 3.07
C SER A 41 11.89 -2.27 4.16
N LYS A 42 12.47 -3.42 3.82
CA LYS A 42 13.34 -4.19 4.74
C LYS A 42 14.54 -3.38 5.19
N ARG A 43 15.21 -2.71 4.25
CA ARG A 43 16.40 -1.92 4.56
C ARG A 43 16.08 -0.71 5.43
N ILE A 44 14.97 -0.03 5.19
CA ILE A 44 14.52 1.09 6.03
C ILE A 44 14.21 0.59 7.45
N PHE A 45 13.58 -0.58 7.60
CA PHE A 45 13.29 -1.17 8.89
C PHE A 45 14.58 -1.52 9.66
N GLU A 46 15.57 -2.13 8.99
CA GLU A 46 16.89 -2.42 9.59
C GLU A 46 17.58 -1.15 10.11
N ILE A 47 17.53 -0.06 9.33
CA ILE A 47 18.06 1.25 9.73
C ILE A 47 17.32 1.78 10.95
N ALA A 48 15.98 1.70 10.95
CA ALA A 48 15.16 2.15 12.08
C ALA A 48 15.42 1.35 13.37
N GLU A 49 15.81 0.07 13.26
CA GLU A 49 16.15 -0.77 14.41
C GLU A 49 17.57 -0.51 14.96
N ASN A 50 18.54 -0.31 14.07
CA ASN A 50 19.95 -0.29 14.43
C ASN A 50 20.54 1.12 14.58
N GLU A 51 19.86 2.14 14.11
CA GLU A 51 20.33 3.53 14.12
C GLU A 51 19.38 4.42 14.95
N THR A 52 19.76 5.68 15.10
CA THR A 52 18.95 6.69 15.81
C THR A 52 17.76 7.18 14.97
N LEU A 53 17.77 6.90 13.67
CA LEU A 53 16.72 7.30 12.74
C LEU A 53 15.52 6.34 12.82
N LYS A 54 14.51 6.71 13.60
CA LYS A 54 13.29 5.91 13.82
C LYS A 54 12.22 6.20 12.75
N SER A 55 12.44 5.73 11.52
CA SER A 55 11.58 6.03 10.36
C SER A 55 10.63 4.87 10.00
N TYR A 56 9.92 4.31 10.99
CA TYR A 56 8.98 3.20 10.77
C TYR A 56 7.82 3.55 9.81
N MET A 57 7.37 4.81 9.79
CA MET A 57 6.38 5.29 8.84
C MET A 57 6.82 5.02 7.38
N TRP A 58 8.09 5.25 7.06
CA TRP A 58 8.63 4.99 5.72
C TRP A 58 8.70 3.51 5.38
N THR A 59 8.94 2.64 6.38
CA THR A 59 8.83 1.19 6.22
C THR A 59 7.41 0.81 5.82
N ILE A 60 6.40 1.27 6.56
CA ILE A 60 4.98 0.99 6.29
C ILE A 60 4.58 1.50 4.90
N THR A 61 4.94 2.75 4.59
CA THR A 61 4.63 3.36 3.30
C THR A 61 5.26 2.59 2.13
N THR A 62 6.53 2.20 2.26
CA THR A 62 7.24 1.48 1.20
C THR A 62 6.72 0.06 1.04
N ALA A 63 6.37 -0.62 2.14
CA ALA A 63 5.73 -1.93 2.14
C ALA A 63 4.38 -1.88 1.41
N TYR A 64 3.58 -0.86 1.68
CA TYR A 64 2.34 -0.62 0.97
C TYR A 64 2.55 -0.44 -0.55
N TYR A 65 3.53 0.38 -0.97
CA TYR A 65 3.81 0.55 -2.40
C TYR A 65 4.28 -0.73 -3.06
N SER A 66 5.01 -1.59 -2.37
CA SER A 66 5.38 -2.91 -2.88
C SER A 66 4.13 -3.76 -3.16
N MET A 67 3.18 -3.83 -2.23
CA MET A 67 1.92 -4.54 -2.43
C MET A 67 1.07 -3.92 -3.56
N PHE A 68 1.02 -2.58 -3.64
CA PHE A 68 0.34 -1.88 -4.72
C PHE A 68 0.91 -2.22 -6.11
N PHE A 69 2.24 -2.22 -6.24
CA PHE A 69 2.89 -2.59 -7.50
C PHE A 69 2.69 -4.07 -7.83
N ALA A 70 2.73 -4.98 -6.83
CA ALA A 70 2.41 -6.39 -7.04
C ALA A 70 0.98 -6.58 -7.54
N ALA A 71 0.01 -5.92 -6.91
CA ALA A 71 -1.39 -5.93 -7.33
C ALA A 71 -1.59 -5.41 -8.76
N THR A 72 -0.93 -4.30 -9.10
CA THR A 72 -0.97 -3.73 -10.45
C THR A 72 -0.33 -4.67 -11.48
N SER A 73 0.76 -5.36 -11.12
CA SER A 73 1.39 -6.38 -11.97
C SER A 73 0.45 -7.57 -12.19
N LEU A 74 -0.24 -8.05 -11.15
CA LEU A 74 -1.22 -9.13 -11.26
C LEU A 74 -2.36 -8.74 -12.19
N LEU A 75 -2.94 -7.56 -12.02
CA LEU A 75 -3.98 -7.04 -12.92
C LEU A 75 -3.48 -7.01 -14.36
N ALA A 76 -2.27 -6.51 -14.61
CA ALA A 76 -1.67 -6.46 -15.93
C ALA A 76 -1.43 -7.86 -16.52
N HIS A 77 -1.02 -8.84 -15.71
CA HIS A 77 -0.86 -10.23 -16.12
C HIS A 77 -2.18 -10.82 -16.68
N PHE A 78 -3.31 -10.48 -16.05
CA PHE A 78 -4.64 -10.91 -16.49
C PHE A 78 -5.30 -9.95 -17.50
N GLY A 79 -4.54 -9.03 -18.09
CA GLY A 79 -5.00 -8.16 -19.17
C GLY A 79 -5.75 -6.91 -18.73
N HIS A 80 -5.62 -6.49 -17.48
CA HIS A 80 -6.31 -5.33 -16.92
C HIS A 80 -5.33 -4.25 -16.47
N LYS A 81 -5.58 -3.00 -16.89
CA LYS A 81 -4.86 -1.82 -16.43
C LYS A 81 -5.85 -0.71 -16.11
N ILE A 82 -5.72 -0.09 -14.95
CA ILE A 82 -6.51 1.07 -14.56
C ILE A 82 -5.82 2.32 -15.10
N LYS A 83 -6.53 3.10 -15.93
CA LYS A 83 -6.05 4.37 -16.48
C LYS A 83 -6.70 5.53 -15.70
N SER A 84 -6.25 5.73 -14.47
CA SER A 84 -6.67 6.83 -13.63
C SER A 84 -5.51 7.27 -12.75
N GLU A 85 -5.34 8.57 -12.54
CA GLU A 85 -4.39 9.12 -11.57
C GLU A 85 -5.07 9.38 -10.23
N ILE A 86 -6.38 9.62 -10.24
CA ILE A 86 -7.15 9.91 -9.03
C ILE A 86 -7.67 8.61 -8.44
N GLY A 87 -7.40 8.40 -7.16
CA GLY A 87 -7.92 7.26 -6.41
C GLY A 87 -7.41 5.89 -6.88
N ILE A 88 -6.28 5.86 -7.61
CA ILE A 88 -5.72 4.63 -8.19
C ILE A 88 -5.55 3.50 -7.16
N HIS A 89 -5.19 3.82 -5.93
CA HIS A 89 -5.00 2.87 -4.86
C HIS A 89 -6.32 2.19 -4.45
N LYS A 90 -7.37 2.99 -4.23
CA LYS A 90 -8.72 2.48 -3.93
C LYS A 90 -9.28 1.69 -5.12
N LEU A 91 -9.08 2.18 -6.33
CA LEU A 91 -9.53 1.48 -7.54
C LEU A 91 -8.82 0.14 -7.73
N THR A 92 -7.54 0.05 -7.39
CA THR A 92 -6.77 -1.22 -7.41
C THR A 92 -7.35 -2.22 -6.42
N TYR A 93 -7.69 -1.80 -5.19
CA TYR A 93 -8.37 -2.66 -4.22
C TYR A 93 -9.69 -3.22 -4.79
N HIS A 94 -10.57 -2.37 -5.32
CA HIS A 94 -11.84 -2.83 -5.90
C HIS A 94 -11.62 -3.75 -7.10
N ALA A 95 -10.57 -3.54 -7.89
CA ALA A 95 -10.23 -4.42 -9.00
C ALA A 95 -9.75 -5.81 -8.50
N LEU A 96 -8.94 -5.88 -7.44
CA LEU A 96 -8.56 -7.15 -6.81
C LEU A 96 -9.81 -7.91 -6.32
N VAL A 97 -10.73 -7.23 -5.63
CA VAL A 97 -12.00 -7.82 -5.18
C VAL A 97 -12.80 -8.36 -6.36
N TYR A 98 -12.97 -7.56 -7.40
CA TYR A 98 -13.80 -7.93 -8.55
C TYR A 98 -13.21 -9.10 -9.33
N TYR A 99 -11.96 -9.00 -9.76
CA TYR A 99 -11.37 -9.99 -10.66
C TYR A 99 -10.92 -11.26 -9.94
N PHE A 100 -10.39 -11.18 -8.72
CA PHE A 100 -9.72 -12.32 -8.08
C PHE A 100 -10.46 -12.89 -6.88
N LEU A 101 -11.49 -12.23 -6.38
CA LEU A 101 -12.31 -12.77 -5.31
C LEU A 101 -13.73 -13.10 -5.76
N ILE A 102 -14.33 -12.27 -6.63
CA ILE A 102 -15.71 -12.47 -7.08
C ILE A 102 -15.77 -13.34 -8.33
N ALA A 103 -14.95 -13.05 -9.34
CA ALA A 103 -14.99 -13.73 -10.62
C ALA A 103 -14.26 -15.07 -10.61
N ASP A 104 -13.01 -15.10 -10.14
CA ASP A 104 -12.13 -16.27 -10.32
C ASP A 104 -11.77 -17.01 -9.02
N HIS A 105 -12.02 -16.42 -7.85
CA HIS A 105 -11.63 -16.96 -6.52
C HIS A 105 -10.14 -17.36 -6.42
N LYS A 106 -9.26 -16.75 -7.21
CA LYS A 106 -7.83 -17.09 -7.28
C LYS A 106 -7.03 -16.54 -6.10
N LEU A 107 -7.44 -15.38 -5.57
CA LEU A 107 -6.76 -14.75 -4.45
C LEU A 107 -7.58 -14.96 -3.18
N GLN A 108 -6.90 -15.42 -2.11
CA GLN A 108 -7.57 -15.60 -0.83
C GLN A 108 -8.04 -14.26 -0.28
N LYS A 109 -9.21 -14.25 0.36
CA LYS A 109 -9.84 -13.06 0.94
C LYS A 109 -8.89 -12.32 1.90
N GLN A 110 -8.11 -13.08 2.68
CA GLN A 110 -7.14 -12.54 3.63
C GLN A 110 -6.17 -11.56 2.97
N PHE A 111 -5.56 -11.91 1.84
CA PHE A 111 -4.59 -11.04 1.14
C PHE A 111 -5.20 -9.74 0.65
N ILE A 112 -6.48 -9.77 0.26
CA ILE A 112 -7.20 -8.56 -0.16
C ILE A 112 -7.52 -7.67 1.04
N GLU A 113 -7.84 -8.26 2.19
CA GLU A 113 -8.07 -7.54 3.44
C GLU A 113 -6.77 -6.92 3.96
N GLU A 114 -5.65 -7.65 3.92
CA GLU A 114 -4.32 -7.14 4.29
C GLU A 114 -3.88 -5.98 3.39
N TYR A 115 -4.14 -6.07 2.09
CA TYR A 115 -3.89 -4.95 1.17
C TYR A 115 -4.71 -3.71 1.55
N LYS A 116 -6.00 -3.90 1.87
CA LYS A 116 -6.90 -2.81 2.26
C LYS A 116 -6.41 -2.14 3.55
N ASP A 117 -6.14 -2.94 4.57
CA ASP A 117 -5.67 -2.45 5.88
C ASP A 117 -4.38 -1.63 5.74
N LEU A 118 -3.44 -2.11 4.92
CA LEU A 118 -2.18 -1.42 4.74
C LEU A 118 -2.34 -0.12 3.94
N TYR A 119 -3.23 -0.10 2.94
CA TYR A 119 -3.62 1.09 2.20
C TYR A 119 -4.22 2.15 3.14
N GLU A 120 -5.22 1.78 3.94
CA GLU A 120 -5.91 2.69 4.86
C GLU A 120 -4.95 3.22 5.94
N ASN A 121 -4.11 2.35 6.52
CA ASN A 121 -3.09 2.76 7.50
C ASN A 121 -2.06 3.73 6.90
N THR A 122 -1.66 3.53 5.65
CA THR A 122 -0.68 4.42 4.99
C THR A 122 -1.29 5.78 4.70
N GLU A 123 -2.54 5.84 4.25
CA GLU A 123 -3.25 7.13 4.06
C GLU A 123 -3.38 7.89 5.39
N GLU A 124 -3.77 7.23 6.47
CA GLU A 124 -3.88 7.82 7.81
C GLU A 124 -2.53 8.37 8.30
N LEU A 125 -1.45 7.60 8.14
CA LEU A 125 -0.10 8.03 8.53
C LEU A 125 0.38 9.24 7.76
N LEU A 126 0.14 9.28 6.44
CA LEU A 126 0.52 10.41 5.61
C LEU A 126 -0.28 11.66 5.97
N GLN A 127 -1.59 11.55 6.18
CA GLN A 127 -2.44 12.64 6.60
C GLN A 127 -2.03 13.18 7.97
N THR A 128 -1.80 12.31 8.95
CA THR A 128 -1.34 12.69 10.30
C THR A 128 0.04 13.37 10.25
N SER A 129 0.92 12.93 9.33
CA SER A 129 2.22 13.57 9.13
C SER A 129 2.09 14.97 8.53
N GLU A 130 1.15 15.18 7.61
CA GLU A 130 0.85 16.48 7.02
C GLU A 130 0.26 17.45 8.04
N GLU A 131 -0.70 17.00 8.83
CA GLU A 131 -1.31 17.77 9.92
C GLU A 131 -0.25 18.19 10.98
N LYS A 132 0.62 17.27 11.39
CA LYS A 132 1.73 17.56 12.32
C LYS A 132 2.76 18.52 11.70
N ALA A 133 3.04 18.43 10.40
CA ALA A 133 3.91 19.37 9.72
C ALA A 133 3.30 20.79 9.71
N LEU A 134 2.00 20.90 9.49
CA LEU A 134 1.28 22.18 9.57
C LEU A 134 1.28 22.72 11.00
N GLU A 135 1.01 21.90 12.03
CA GLU A 135 1.14 22.28 13.43
C GLU A 135 2.54 22.77 13.77
N ILE A 136 3.60 22.09 13.32
CA ILE A 136 4.98 22.51 13.54
C ILE A 136 5.24 23.87 12.88
N VAL A 137 4.74 24.11 11.67
CA VAL A 137 4.87 25.41 10.98
C VAL A 137 4.08 26.51 11.72
N GLU A 138 2.92 26.21 12.27
CA GLU A 138 2.15 27.13 13.11
C GLU A 138 2.82 27.37 14.47
N HIS A 139 3.38 26.33 15.10
CA HIS A 139 4.08 26.42 16.38
C HIS A 139 5.47 27.05 16.27
N LEU A 140 6.13 27.02 15.12
CA LEU A 140 7.33 27.85 14.87
C LEU A 140 7.03 29.35 14.95
N LYS A 141 5.76 29.76 14.92
CA LYS A 141 5.30 31.13 15.19
C LYS A 141 5.07 31.42 16.68
N PHE A 142 4.96 30.38 17.53
CA PHE A 142 4.70 30.50 18.97
C PHE A 142 5.49 29.46 19.78
N GLU A 143 6.54 29.93 20.42
CA GLU A 143 7.36 29.38 21.52
C GLU A 143 7.26 27.91 21.95
N GLN A 144 8.45 27.31 22.07
CA GLN A 144 8.87 26.09 22.74
C GLN A 144 8.11 25.74 24.02
N THR A 145 7.62 24.50 24.16
CA THR A 145 7.42 23.88 25.47
C THR A 145 7.58 22.36 25.45
N LYS A 146 8.19 21.85 26.53
CA LYS A 146 8.71 20.56 26.91
C LYS A 146 7.77 19.31 26.82
N ARG A 147 6.67 19.32 26.10
CA ARG A 147 5.71 18.19 26.02
C ARG A 147 5.98 17.17 24.91
N THR A 148 6.84 17.48 24.01
CA THR A 148 7.05 16.74 22.75
C THR A 148 7.73 15.38 22.92
N LYS A 149 8.57 15.20 23.95
CA LYS A 149 9.41 14.00 24.08
C LYS A 149 8.61 12.73 24.44
N PHE A 150 7.68 12.84 25.36
CA PHE A 150 6.93 11.68 25.87
C PHE A 150 5.91 11.11 24.86
N THR A 151 5.26 11.97 24.10
CA THR A 151 4.29 11.57 23.05
C THR A 151 4.99 10.91 21.86
N TYR A 152 6.21 11.34 21.55
CA TYR A 152 7.03 10.75 20.47
C TYR A 152 7.48 9.32 20.81
N GLU A 153 7.94 9.05 22.04
CA GLU A 153 8.46 7.73 22.42
C GLU A 153 7.36 6.65 22.44
N MET A 154 6.14 6.97 22.88
CA MET A 154 5.01 6.04 22.84
C MET A 154 4.50 5.79 21.40
N GLY A 155 4.55 6.81 20.54
CA GLY A 155 4.20 6.69 19.13
C GLY A 155 5.14 5.73 18.39
N TRP A 156 6.44 5.79 18.66
CA TRP A 156 7.45 4.95 17.99
C TRP A 156 7.28 3.46 18.23
N THR A 157 6.88 3.05 19.45
CA THR A 157 6.66 1.62 19.76
C THR A 157 5.48 1.07 18.96
N ALA A 158 4.39 1.82 18.85
CA ALA A 158 3.24 1.42 18.05
C ALA A 158 3.57 1.40 16.54
N GLU A 159 4.33 2.38 16.05
CA GLU A 159 4.79 2.42 14.66
C GLU A 159 5.74 1.26 14.34
N LYS A 160 6.63 0.88 15.25
CA LYS A 160 7.50 -0.29 15.08
C LYS A 160 6.71 -1.58 14.86
N GLN A 161 5.72 -1.85 15.71
CA GLN A 161 4.88 -3.04 15.57
C GLN A 161 4.10 -3.03 14.26
N LYS A 162 3.53 -1.88 13.88
CA LYS A 162 2.86 -1.71 12.59
C LYS A 162 3.82 -1.94 11.42
N ALA A 163 5.04 -1.42 11.49
CA ALA A 163 6.06 -1.60 10.46
C ALA A 163 6.46 -3.05 10.29
N GLN A 164 6.68 -3.77 11.39
CA GLN A 164 6.99 -5.20 11.35
C GLN A 164 5.85 -6.01 10.72
N THR A 165 4.61 -5.79 11.17
CA THR A 165 3.43 -6.45 10.59
C THR A 165 3.27 -6.11 9.10
N SER A 166 3.59 -4.87 8.70
CA SER A 166 3.52 -4.45 7.30
C SER A 166 4.54 -5.19 6.43
N LEU A 167 5.76 -5.43 6.94
CA LEU A 167 6.78 -6.22 6.24
C LEU A 167 6.36 -7.68 6.06
N GLU A 168 5.83 -8.30 7.10
CA GLU A 168 5.36 -9.68 7.05
C GLU A 168 4.25 -9.85 5.99
N ARG A 169 3.25 -8.98 6.02
CA ARG A 169 2.15 -8.96 5.05
C ARG A 169 2.62 -8.69 3.62
N GLU A 170 3.54 -7.75 3.44
CA GLU A 170 4.15 -7.43 2.16
C GLU A 170 4.83 -8.67 1.54
N GLU A 171 5.66 -9.37 2.31
CA GLU A 171 6.37 -10.56 1.85
C GLU A 171 5.40 -11.65 1.39
N GLU A 172 4.41 -11.96 2.22
CA GLU A 172 3.40 -12.97 1.92
C GLU A 172 2.57 -12.60 0.70
N PHE A 173 2.13 -11.35 0.60
CA PHE A 173 1.35 -10.86 -0.52
C PHE A 173 2.13 -10.93 -1.85
N VAL A 174 3.36 -10.40 -1.88
CA VAL A 174 4.21 -10.43 -3.09
C VAL A 174 4.51 -11.86 -3.50
N LEU A 175 4.76 -12.75 -2.54
CA LEU A 175 4.99 -14.17 -2.83
C LEU A 175 3.76 -14.83 -3.46
N GLU A 176 2.56 -14.56 -2.92
CA GLU A 176 1.32 -15.12 -3.44
C GLU A 176 1.01 -14.60 -4.85
N ILE A 177 1.15 -13.30 -5.07
CA ILE A 177 1.00 -12.71 -6.41
C ILE A 177 1.94 -13.40 -7.42
N ARG A 178 3.21 -13.61 -7.06
CA ARG A 178 4.19 -14.29 -7.93
C ARG A 178 3.81 -15.74 -8.23
N LYS A 179 3.18 -16.46 -7.30
CA LYS A 179 2.67 -17.81 -7.54
C LYS A 179 1.51 -17.80 -8.54
N LEU A 180 0.56 -16.88 -8.37
CA LEU A 180 -0.59 -16.76 -9.27
C LEU A 180 -0.18 -16.40 -10.70
N MET A 181 0.88 -15.60 -10.86
CA MET A 181 1.40 -15.19 -12.18
C MET A 181 2.19 -16.28 -12.91
N LYS A 182 2.47 -17.42 -12.27
CA LYS A 182 3.12 -18.58 -12.90
C LYS A 182 2.14 -19.62 -13.43
N GLN A 183 0.88 -19.51 -13.06
CA GLN A 183 -0.21 -20.36 -13.56
C GLN A 183 -0.70 -19.89 -14.92
#